data_6c0c293979d886e4fa90c9409999304d
#
_entry.id   6c0c293979d886e4fa90c9409999304d
#
_cell.length_a   1.000
_cell.length_b   1.000
_cell.length_c   1.000
_cell.angle_alpha   90.00
_cell.angle_beta   90.00
_cell.angle_gamma   90.00
#
_symmetry.space_group_name_H-M   'P 1'
#
loop_
_entity.id
_entity.type
_entity.pdbx_description
1 polymer ?
#
loop_
_entity_poly.entity_id
_entity_poly.type
_entity_poly.pdbx_seq_one_letter_code
_entity_poly.pdbx_strand_id
1 'polypeptide(L)'
;MKLGLAGKVIALSLALGSTVALACGYCVEDRIAAVYDHALAQRTLALKHEIVFFAWDGPLTRSDASKQKMMALGEAVPGVDKGSTRVSIEPAAIALAFDPQRSSAQAIEAALQKKLSLMKLSIERLQTPQAPAILPSH
;
A
#
# COMPACT_ATOMS: atom_id res chain seq x y z
N MET A 1 -50.12 -53.25 8.01
CA MET A 1 -48.67 -53.11 7.93
C MET A 1 -48.34 -52.01 6.95
N LYS A 2 -48.02 -50.88 7.47
CA LYS A 2 -47.61 -49.78 6.60
C LYS A 2 -46.21 -49.38 7.03
N LEU A 3 -45.26 -49.77 6.23
CA LEU A 3 -43.90 -49.29 6.33
C LEU A 3 -43.87 -47.89 5.71
N GLY A 4 -43.97 -46.90 6.55
CA GLY A 4 -43.70 -45.53 6.14
C GLY A 4 -42.23 -45.37 5.90
N LEU A 5 -41.81 -45.43 4.66
CA LEU A 5 -40.51 -44.94 4.26
C LEU A 5 -40.55 -43.41 4.34
N ALA A 6 -40.21 -42.92 5.52
CA ALA A 6 -39.87 -41.54 5.67
C ALA A 6 -38.47 -41.35 5.05
N GLY A 7 -38.46 -41.06 3.77
CA GLY A 7 -37.24 -40.61 3.09
C GLY A 7 -36.80 -39.31 3.72
N LYS A 8 -35.87 -39.36 4.61
CA LYS A 8 -35.14 -38.17 5.05
C LYS A 8 -34.28 -37.72 3.87
N VAL A 9 -34.84 -36.85 3.06
CA VAL A 9 -34.02 -36.07 2.17
C VAL A 9 -33.26 -35.11 3.02
N ILE A 10 -32.02 -35.49 3.31
CA ILE A 10 -31.06 -34.57 3.86
C ILE A 10 -30.68 -33.64 2.69
N ALA A 11 -31.31 -32.49 2.63
CA ALA A 11 -30.89 -31.40 1.80
C ALA A 11 -29.57 -30.90 2.37
N LEU A 12 -28.48 -31.41 1.82
CA LEU A 12 -27.14 -30.88 2.07
C LEU A 12 -27.09 -29.53 1.37
N SER A 13 -27.50 -28.51 2.10
CA SER A 13 -27.31 -27.12 1.67
C SER A 13 -25.80 -26.87 1.72
N LEU A 14 -25.14 -27.05 0.58
CA LEU A 14 -23.85 -26.44 0.36
C LEU A 14 -24.07 -24.91 0.39
N ALA A 15 -23.91 -24.34 1.55
CA ALA A 15 -23.65 -22.92 1.66
C ALA A 15 -22.27 -22.69 1.04
N LEU A 16 -22.26 -22.47 -0.29
CA LEU A 16 -21.13 -21.78 -0.89
C LEU A 16 -21.11 -20.39 -0.26
N GLY A 17 -20.37 -20.26 0.81
CA GLY A 17 -19.95 -18.98 1.31
C GLY A 17 -19.08 -18.34 0.24
N SER A 18 -19.71 -17.63 -0.67
CA SER A 18 -19.03 -16.69 -1.52
C SER A 18 -18.44 -15.65 -0.55
N THR A 19 -17.21 -15.86 -0.15
CA THR A 19 -16.42 -14.77 0.36
C THR A 19 -16.31 -13.79 -0.80
N VAL A 20 -17.24 -12.86 -0.84
CA VAL A 20 -17.07 -11.67 -1.66
C VAL A 20 -15.84 -11.01 -1.06
N ALA A 21 -14.68 -11.28 -1.65
CA ALA A 21 -13.54 -10.43 -1.45
C ALA A 21 -14.02 -9.06 -1.87
N LEU A 22 -14.37 -8.24 -0.92
CA LEU A 22 -14.65 -6.84 -1.14
C LEU A 22 -13.37 -6.27 -1.72
N ALA A 23 -13.28 -6.25 -3.04
CA ALA A 23 -12.32 -5.44 -3.76
C ALA A 23 -12.71 -3.97 -3.53
N CYS A 24 -12.74 -3.58 -2.25
CA CYS A 24 -12.92 -2.21 -1.84
C CYS A 24 -11.62 -1.49 -2.05
N GLY A 25 -11.55 -0.82 -3.18
CA GLY A 25 -10.40 -0.02 -3.50
C GLY A 25 -9.35 -0.81 -4.28
N TYR A 26 -8.21 -0.22 -4.39
CA TYR A 26 -7.10 -0.70 -5.18
C TYR A 26 -6.27 -1.72 -4.41
N CYS A 27 -5.75 -2.73 -5.10
CA CYS A 27 -4.81 -3.67 -4.50
C CYS A 27 -3.46 -2.99 -4.22
N VAL A 28 -2.59 -3.68 -3.49
CA VAL A 28 -1.25 -3.15 -3.14
C VAL A 28 -0.46 -2.80 -4.40
N GLU A 29 -0.51 -3.66 -5.42
CA GLU A 29 0.17 -3.47 -6.69
C GLU A 29 -0.31 -2.22 -7.42
N ASP A 30 -1.61 -1.95 -7.44
CA ASP A 30 -2.17 -0.76 -8.06
C ASP A 30 -1.70 0.52 -7.36
N ARG A 31 -1.64 0.49 -6.04
CA ARG A 31 -1.16 1.62 -5.24
C ARG A 31 0.32 1.89 -5.49
N ILE A 32 1.14 0.85 -5.51
CA ILE A 32 2.56 0.98 -5.82
C ILE A 32 2.75 1.49 -7.24
N ALA A 33 2.04 0.93 -8.22
CA ALA A 33 2.13 1.34 -9.62
C ALA A 33 1.76 2.82 -9.81
N ALA A 34 0.80 3.33 -9.06
CA ALA A 34 0.36 4.72 -9.16
C ALA A 34 1.42 5.75 -8.72
N VAL A 35 2.38 5.35 -7.90
CA VAL A 35 3.47 6.20 -7.40
C VAL A 35 4.86 5.71 -7.84
N TYR A 36 4.93 4.65 -8.63
CA TYR A 36 6.18 4.13 -9.14
C TYR A 36 6.73 5.07 -10.23
N ASP A 37 7.99 5.44 -10.06
CA ASP A 37 8.73 6.23 -11.02
C ASP A 37 10.03 5.50 -11.35
N HIS A 38 10.15 5.04 -12.59
CA HIS A 38 11.30 4.27 -13.03
C HIS A 38 12.63 5.04 -12.89
N ALA A 39 12.64 6.32 -13.26
CA ALA A 39 13.85 7.15 -13.15
C ALA A 39 14.25 7.33 -11.69
N LEU A 40 13.29 7.54 -10.80
CA LEU A 40 13.53 7.59 -9.36
C LEU A 40 14.08 6.25 -8.85
N ALA A 41 13.49 5.13 -9.25
CA ALA A 41 13.92 3.80 -8.83
C ALA A 41 15.38 3.53 -9.26
N GLN A 42 15.75 3.86 -10.50
CA GLN A 42 17.11 3.70 -10.99
C GLN A 42 18.11 4.58 -10.23
N ARG A 43 17.76 5.83 -9.98
CA ARG A 43 18.61 6.75 -9.20
C ARG A 43 18.78 6.26 -7.77
N THR A 44 17.71 5.82 -7.13
CA THR A 44 17.72 5.31 -5.76
C THR A 44 18.60 4.06 -5.64
N LEU A 45 18.48 3.15 -6.60
CA LEU A 45 19.32 1.96 -6.67
C LEU A 45 20.81 2.31 -6.85
N ALA A 46 21.13 3.25 -7.73
CA ALA A 46 22.49 3.71 -7.97
C ALA A 46 23.14 4.32 -6.71
N LEU A 47 22.36 4.99 -5.89
CA LEU A 47 22.79 5.56 -4.60
C LEU A 47 22.82 4.54 -3.47
N LYS A 48 22.36 3.30 -3.68
CA LYS A 48 22.13 2.28 -2.64
C LYS A 48 21.15 2.76 -1.57
N HIS A 49 20.20 3.60 -1.97
CA HIS A 49 19.10 4.04 -1.14
C HIS A 49 17.89 3.10 -1.31
N GLU A 50 16.86 3.31 -0.53
CA GLU A 50 15.64 2.50 -0.54
C GLU A 50 14.43 3.37 -0.84
N ILE A 51 13.40 2.75 -1.41
CA ILE A 51 12.08 3.37 -1.58
C ILE A 51 11.09 2.66 -0.66
N VAL A 52 10.31 3.44 0.06
CA VAL A 52 9.21 2.96 0.86
C VAL A 52 7.89 3.47 0.30
N PHE A 53 6.88 2.60 0.32
CA PHE A 53 5.55 2.88 -0.19
C PHE A 53 4.54 2.82 0.95
N PHE A 54 3.63 3.78 0.97
CA PHE A 54 2.52 3.81 1.92
C PHE A 54 1.20 3.99 1.18
N ALA A 55 0.16 3.33 1.67
CA ALA A 55 -1.21 3.74 1.42
C ALA A 55 -1.62 4.76 2.50
N TRP A 56 -2.52 5.64 2.18
CA TRP A 56 -3.15 6.50 3.18
C TRP A 56 -4.66 6.42 3.09
N ASP A 57 -5.32 6.69 4.21
CA ASP A 57 -6.76 6.71 4.33
C ASP A 57 -7.22 7.92 5.16
N GLY A 58 -8.40 8.42 4.84
CA GLY A 58 -9.00 9.55 5.53
C GLY A 58 -9.57 10.60 4.59
N PRO A 59 -10.17 11.66 5.17
CA PRO A 59 -10.90 12.67 4.42
C PRO A 59 -9.96 13.69 3.76
N LEU A 60 -9.48 13.38 2.56
CA LEU A 60 -8.69 14.33 1.76
C LEU A 60 -9.44 14.66 0.47
N THR A 61 -9.59 15.94 0.20
CA THR A 61 -10.21 16.41 -1.05
C THR A 61 -9.37 15.99 -2.25
N ARG A 62 -10.01 15.46 -3.28
CA ARG A 62 -9.37 15.07 -4.54
C ARG A 62 -9.09 16.32 -5.37
N SER A 63 -7.88 16.87 -5.22
CA SER A 63 -7.46 18.08 -5.92
C SER A 63 -5.94 18.11 -6.10
N ASP A 64 -5.48 18.90 -7.05
CA ASP A 64 -4.04 19.14 -7.23
C ASP A 64 -3.42 19.82 -6.00
N ALA A 65 -4.17 20.68 -5.34
CA ALA A 65 -3.72 21.32 -4.10
C ALA A 65 -3.48 20.30 -2.99
N SER A 66 -4.35 19.32 -2.84
CA SER A 66 -4.15 18.20 -1.89
C SER A 66 -2.94 17.35 -2.24
N LYS A 67 -2.73 17.08 -3.52
CA LYS A 67 -1.55 16.35 -4.01
C LYS A 67 -0.26 17.10 -3.68
N GLN A 68 -0.21 18.38 -3.97
CA GLN A 68 0.95 19.23 -3.66
C GLN A 68 1.22 19.30 -2.16
N LYS A 69 0.18 19.40 -1.35
CA LYS A 69 0.29 19.39 0.11
C LYS A 69 0.88 18.07 0.62
N MET A 70 0.42 16.94 0.10
CA MET A 70 0.94 15.62 0.46
C MET A 70 2.41 15.47 0.03
N MET A 71 2.77 15.96 -1.15
CA MET A 71 4.15 15.97 -1.61
C MET A 71 5.05 16.80 -0.68
N ALA A 72 4.61 17.98 -0.31
CA ALA A 72 5.36 18.85 0.61
C ALA A 72 5.54 18.20 2.00
N LEU A 73 4.52 17.53 2.49
CA LEU A 73 4.61 16.78 3.76
C LEU A 73 5.62 15.64 3.68
N GLY A 74 5.65 14.90 2.59
CA GLY A 74 6.62 13.84 2.35
C GLY A 74 8.06 14.38 2.27
N GLU A 75 8.27 15.44 1.52
CA GLU A 75 9.59 16.10 1.39
C GLU A 75 10.10 16.65 2.73
N ALA A 76 9.21 17.01 3.63
CA ALA A 76 9.56 17.54 4.96
C ALA A 76 9.89 16.45 5.99
N VAL A 77 9.73 15.18 5.66
CA VAL A 77 10.10 14.09 6.57
C VAL A 77 11.63 13.98 6.66
N PRO A 78 12.19 13.99 7.87
CA PRO A 78 13.64 13.86 8.05
C PRO A 78 14.16 12.55 7.43
N GLY A 79 15.25 12.63 6.69
CA GLY A 79 15.88 11.48 6.05
C GLY A 79 15.36 11.13 4.66
N VAL A 80 14.29 11.77 4.20
CA VAL A 80 13.78 11.60 2.84
C VAL A 80 14.67 12.33 1.84
N ASP A 81 15.01 11.65 0.75
CA ASP A 81 15.79 12.22 -0.34
C ASP A 81 15.00 13.34 -1.03
N LYS A 82 15.68 14.45 -1.27
CA LYS A 82 15.07 15.61 -1.92
C LYS A 82 14.54 15.27 -3.29
N GLY A 83 13.28 15.64 -3.57
CA GLY A 83 12.65 15.41 -4.87
C GLY A 83 12.24 13.96 -5.11
N SER A 84 12.24 13.12 -4.08
CA SER A 84 11.91 11.69 -4.21
C SER A 84 10.44 11.37 -3.94
N THR A 85 9.69 12.30 -3.37
CA THR A 85 8.28 12.05 -3.02
C THR A 85 7.41 11.95 -4.27
N ARG A 86 6.61 10.88 -4.34
CA ARG A 86 5.58 10.68 -5.37
C ARG A 86 4.26 10.44 -4.67
N VAL A 87 3.20 11.08 -5.14
CA VAL A 87 1.87 11.01 -4.54
C VAL A 87 0.82 10.70 -5.60
N SER A 88 -0.05 9.77 -5.28
CA SER A 88 -1.31 9.53 -5.99
C SER A 88 -2.47 9.79 -5.03
N ILE A 89 -3.48 10.50 -5.49
CA ILE A 89 -4.70 10.72 -4.71
C ILE A 89 -5.66 9.55 -4.88
N GLU A 90 -5.72 8.99 -6.07
CA GLU A 90 -6.57 7.83 -6.36
C GLU A 90 -5.87 6.91 -7.38
N PRO A 91 -5.42 5.75 -6.93
CA PRO A 91 -5.45 5.23 -5.56
C PRO A 91 -4.57 6.05 -4.60
N ALA A 92 -4.98 6.11 -3.34
CA ALA A 92 -4.27 6.85 -2.31
C ALA A 92 -2.94 6.17 -1.96
N ALA A 93 -1.84 6.76 -2.39
CA ALA A 93 -0.51 6.22 -2.18
C ALA A 93 0.56 7.31 -2.16
N ILE A 94 1.66 7.02 -1.48
CA ILE A 94 2.84 7.87 -1.44
C ILE A 94 4.10 7.00 -1.48
N ALA A 95 5.09 7.43 -2.23
CA ALA A 95 6.41 6.82 -2.29
C ALA A 95 7.48 7.84 -1.89
N LEU A 96 8.46 7.39 -1.15
CA LEU A 96 9.57 8.19 -0.62
C LEU A 96 10.86 7.40 -0.76
N ALA A 97 11.93 8.05 -1.18
CA ALA A 97 13.27 7.45 -1.13
C ALA A 97 14.06 8.00 0.06
N PHE A 98 14.92 7.18 0.62
CA PHE A 98 15.74 7.55 1.77
C PHE A 98 17.07 6.78 1.79
N ASP A 99 18.03 7.34 2.49
CA ASP A 99 19.31 6.69 2.76
C ASP A 99 19.18 5.78 3.99
N PRO A 100 19.32 4.44 3.83
CA PRO A 100 19.18 3.51 4.94
C PRO A 100 20.28 3.65 6.01
N GLN A 101 21.37 4.35 5.72
CA GLN A 101 22.40 4.69 6.70
C GLN A 101 22.03 5.87 7.58
N ARG A 102 21.06 6.69 7.14
CA ARG A 102 20.62 7.90 7.85
C ARG A 102 19.26 7.77 8.48
N SER A 103 18.42 6.91 7.96
CA SER A 103 17.06 6.71 8.42
C SER A 103 16.62 5.27 8.24
N SER A 104 15.38 4.97 8.59
CA SER A 104 14.76 3.66 8.41
C SER A 104 13.32 3.83 7.93
N ALA A 105 12.76 2.79 7.33
CA ALA A 105 11.35 2.78 6.94
C ALA A 105 10.44 3.07 8.13
N GLN A 106 10.76 2.52 9.30
CA GLN A 106 10.00 2.74 10.54
C GLN A 106 10.06 4.20 11.00
N ALA A 107 11.23 4.82 10.96
CA ALA A 107 11.39 6.22 11.35
C ALA A 107 10.64 7.16 10.41
N ILE A 108 10.67 6.89 9.11
CA ILE A 108 9.93 7.65 8.09
C ILE A 108 8.42 7.47 8.28
N GLU A 109 7.96 6.24 8.49
CA GLU A 109 6.56 5.94 8.78
C GLU A 109 6.06 6.71 9.99
N ALA A 110 6.78 6.67 11.10
CA ALA A 110 6.40 7.36 12.33
C ALA A 110 6.35 8.90 12.13
N ALA A 111 7.34 9.46 11.45
CA ALA A 111 7.39 10.91 11.20
C ALA A 111 6.27 11.35 10.23
N LEU A 112 6.03 10.58 9.19
CA LEU A 112 4.96 10.85 8.22
C LEU A 112 3.58 10.72 8.88
N GLN A 113 3.34 9.64 9.66
CA GLN A 113 2.09 9.44 10.39
C GLN A 113 1.80 10.60 11.34
N LYS A 114 2.80 11.09 12.04
CA LYS A 114 2.64 12.24 12.94
C LYS A 114 2.16 13.49 12.20
N LYS A 115 2.72 13.76 11.03
CA LYS A 115 2.32 14.90 10.19
C LYS A 115 0.91 14.71 9.63
N LEU A 116 0.57 13.53 9.17
CA LEU A 116 -0.72 13.23 8.55
C LEU A 116 -1.85 13.14 9.57
N SER A 117 -1.56 12.78 10.81
CA SER A 117 -2.56 12.76 11.90
C SER A 117 -3.19 14.11 12.14
N LEU A 118 -2.45 15.20 11.89
CA LEU A 118 -2.99 16.56 11.96
C LEU A 118 -4.09 16.83 10.92
N MET A 119 -4.08 16.05 9.85
CA MET A 119 -5.09 16.07 8.78
C MET A 119 -6.14 14.96 8.93
N LYS A 120 -6.13 14.21 10.02
CA LYS A 120 -6.97 13.04 10.27
C LYS A 120 -6.73 11.91 9.23
N LEU A 121 -5.53 11.82 8.71
CA LEU A 121 -5.11 10.77 7.81
C LEU A 121 -4.30 9.72 8.56
N SER A 122 -4.49 8.46 8.19
CA SER A 122 -3.69 7.34 8.64
C SER A 122 -2.90 6.74 7.48
N ILE A 123 -1.76 6.15 7.76
CA ILE A 123 -0.95 5.47 6.75
C ILE A 123 -0.71 4.01 7.11
N GLU A 124 -0.50 3.22 6.08
CA GLU A 124 -0.10 1.83 6.17
C GLU A 124 1.06 1.59 5.20
N ARG A 125 2.12 0.97 5.69
CA ARG A 125 3.25 0.62 4.83
C ARG A 125 2.88 -0.54 3.92
N LEU A 126 3.08 -0.33 2.62
CA LEU A 126 2.85 -1.35 1.61
C LEU A 126 4.08 -2.24 1.49
N GLN A 127 3.85 -3.55 1.54
CA GLN A 127 4.87 -4.54 1.27
C GLN A 127 4.95 -4.75 -0.24
N THR A 128 6.11 -4.54 -0.82
CA THR A 128 6.34 -4.99 -2.19
C THR A 128 6.25 -6.50 -2.20
N PRO A 129 5.47 -7.10 -3.13
CA PRO A 129 5.51 -8.54 -3.30
C PRO A 129 6.97 -8.94 -3.52
N GLN A 130 7.49 -9.80 -2.66
CA GLN A 130 8.81 -10.36 -2.91
C GLN A 130 8.74 -11.12 -4.23
N ALA A 131 9.55 -10.70 -5.19
CA ALA A 131 9.76 -11.52 -6.37
C ALA A 131 10.11 -12.94 -5.89
N PRO A 132 9.45 -13.98 -6.43
CA PRO A 132 9.79 -15.33 -6.04
C PRO A 132 11.30 -15.50 -6.21
N ALA A 133 11.97 -15.97 -5.18
CA ALA A 133 13.37 -16.22 -5.22
C ALA A 133 13.62 -17.15 -6.42
N ILE A 134 14.25 -16.63 -7.47
CA ILE A 134 14.69 -17.45 -8.58
C ILE A 134 15.80 -18.30 -7.99
N LEU A 135 15.44 -19.52 -7.64
CA LEU A 135 16.44 -20.51 -7.26
C LEU A 135 17.41 -20.64 -8.44
N PRO A 136 18.71 -20.50 -8.21
CA PRO A 136 19.66 -20.74 -9.29
C PRO A 136 19.45 -22.17 -9.75
N SER A 137 19.08 -22.31 -11.01
CA SER A 137 19.04 -23.62 -11.66
C SER A 137 20.46 -24.13 -11.74
N HIS A 138 20.73 -25.24 -11.06
CA HIS A 138 21.98 -26.01 -11.21
C HIS A 138 22.02 -26.69 -12.55
#